data_7821601361cc0bb68b8529bccf03d104
#
_entry.id   7821601361cc0bb68b8529bccf03d104
#
_cell.length_a   1.000
_cell.length_b   1.000
_cell.length_c   1.000
_cell.angle_alpha   90.00
_cell.angle_beta   90.00
_cell.angle_gamma   90.00
#
_symmetry.space_group_name_H-M   'P 1'
#
loop_
_entity.id
_entity.type
_entity.pdbx_description
1 polymer ?
#
loop_
_entity_poly.entity_id
_entity_poly.type
_entity_poly.pdbx_seq_one_letter_code
_entity_poly.pdbx_strand_id
1 'polypeptide(L)'
;GGRGWRDLWQDCLALLMMDPAGVREMMCNHFAGVRMDGTNATIIGARPGEFIADRNHITRVWMDHAFWPFLTVRLYLDQTGDFSILDEAVPYFKDRQIVRGQEKDDEWNEHHGTRQQDRNGKVYEGSVLEHLLIQNLCAFYEVGEHNHIRLRGADWNDALDLAPEHGESVAFTCAYVWNLRMLAECLETYQKRMQEPSVLLAEEVCRLLADQSVDYENAAEKNAFLKRYAVSCMCEISGVKKEVSVTKIAEGLRRRADWMTEHIRRTEWVGAEGEHWYNGYYDNHGRQVEGNADGNVRMMLTSQVFSIMSGIADEQQTMQ
;
A
#
# COMPACT_ATOMS: atom_id res chain seq x y z
N GLY A 1 25.84 -0.51 -6.22
CA GLY A 1 24.43 -0.20 -6.44
C GLY A 1 23.62 -0.65 -5.24
N GLY A 2 22.75 0.24 -4.73
CA GLY A 2 21.84 -0.11 -3.64
C GLY A 2 20.75 -1.06 -4.12
N ARG A 3 20.18 -1.86 -3.21
CA ARG A 3 18.99 -2.66 -3.48
C ARG A 3 17.77 -1.76 -3.55
N GLY A 4 16.84 -2.08 -4.45
CA GLY A 4 15.55 -1.42 -4.55
C GLY A 4 14.59 -1.87 -3.46
N TRP A 5 13.56 -1.07 -3.19
CA TRP A 5 12.56 -1.36 -2.17
C TRP A 5 11.84 -2.71 -2.35
N ARG A 6 11.36 -2.97 -3.56
CA ARG A 6 10.68 -4.23 -3.91
C ARG A 6 11.54 -5.44 -3.63
N ASP A 7 12.82 -5.36 -4.01
CA ASP A 7 13.79 -6.45 -3.87
C ASP A 7 14.00 -6.86 -2.40
N LEU A 8 13.97 -5.88 -1.49
CA LEU A 8 14.13 -6.14 -0.06
C LEU A 8 13.05 -7.09 0.47
N TRP A 9 11.80 -6.88 0.06
CA TRP A 9 10.67 -7.69 0.51
C TRP A 9 10.65 -9.05 -0.18
N GLN A 10 10.94 -9.10 -1.47
CA GLN A 10 11.02 -10.35 -2.23
C GLN A 10 12.18 -11.24 -1.75
N ASP A 11 13.31 -10.65 -1.39
CA ASP A 11 14.42 -11.39 -0.74
C ASP A 11 13.98 -12.02 0.59
N CYS A 12 13.22 -11.29 1.41
CA CYS A 12 12.66 -11.83 2.65
C CYS A 12 11.76 -13.05 2.38
N LEU A 13 10.95 -13.05 1.31
CA LEU A 13 10.12 -14.20 0.96
C LEU A 13 10.95 -15.48 0.72
N ALA A 14 12.08 -15.35 0.02
CA ALA A 14 12.97 -16.47 -0.23
C ALA A 14 13.65 -16.98 1.05
N LEU A 15 13.98 -16.07 1.99
CA LEU A 15 14.67 -16.39 3.23
C LEU A 15 13.75 -16.96 4.33
N LEU A 16 12.44 -16.68 4.28
CA LEU A 16 11.47 -17.14 5.28
C LEU A 16 11.53 -18.66 5.53
N MET A 17 11.79 -19.43 4.48
CA MET A 17 11.88 -20.89 4.56
C MET A 17 13.10 -21.37 5.33
N MET A 18 14.14 -20.54 5.46
CA MET A 18 15.43 -20.95 6.03
C MET A 18 15.72 -20.29 7.38
N ASP A 19 15.42 -19.01 7.53
CA ASP A 19 15.73 -18.21 8.72
C ASP A 19 14.60 -17.21 9.05
N PRO A 20 13.46 -17.67 9.59
CA PRO A 20 12.36 -16.78 9.97
C PRO A 20 12.76 -15.73 11.02
N ALA A 21 13.67 -16.05 11.93
CA ALA A 21 14.12 -15.12 12.98
C ALA A 21 14.93 -13.96 12.39
N GLY A 22 15.87 -14.25 11.49
CA GLY A 22 16.61 -13.22 10.76
C GLY A 22 15.72 -12.39 9.86
N VAL A 23 14.71 -12.98 9.23
CA VAL A 23 13.72 -12.25 8.41
C VAL A 23 12.87 -11.29 9.26
N ARG A 24 12.53 -11.66 10.50
CA ARG A 24 11.82 -10.76 11.43
C ARG A 24 12.60 -9.45 11.63
N GLU A 25 13.89 -9.56 11.94
CA GLU A 25 14.74 -8.38 12.12
C GLU A 25 14.86 -7.56 10.83
N MET A 26 15.02 -8.23 9.68
CA MET A 26 15.07 -7.56 8.37
C MET A 26 13.80 -6.77 8.09
N MET A 27 12.63 -7.36 8.29
CA MET A 27 11.34 -6.68 8.07
C MET A 27 11.19 -5.44 8.96
N CYS A 28 11.50 -5.52 10.25
CA CYS A 28 11.47 -4.37 11.15
C CYS A 28 12.39 -3.24 10.65
N ASN A 29 13.60 -3.58 10.19
CA ASN A 29 14.53 -2.62 9.60
C ASN A 29 13.96 -2.01 8.30
N HIS A 30 13.28 -2.80 7.46
CA HIS A 30 12.72 -2.34 6.20
C HIS A 30 11.56 -1.36 6.40
N PHE A 31 10.70 -1.57 7.40
CA PHE A 31 9.61 -0.64 7.71
C PHE A 31 10.10 0.78 8.02
N ALA A 32 11.32 0.94 8.50
CA ALA A 32 11.93 2.26 8.73
C ALA A 32 12.12 3.09 7.43
N GLY A 33 11.90 2.53 6.27
CA GLY A 33 11.88 3.23 4.98
C GLY A 33 10.52 3.75 4.56
N VAL A 34 9.44 3.46 5.28
CA VAL A 34 8.08 3.92 4.98
C VAL A 34 7.91 5.37 5.42
N ARG A 35 7.25 6.20 4.59
CA ARG A 35 6.82 7.56 4.95
C ARG A 35 5.39 7.57 5.50
N MET A 36 5.08 8.59 6.28
CA MET A 36 3.72 8.78 6.81
C MET A 36 2.64 8.94 5.72
N ASP A 37 2.99 9.31 4.50
CA ASP A 37 2.04 9.39 3.38
C ASP A 37 1.85 8.05 2.64
N GLY A 38 2.36 6.95 3.19
CA GLY A 38 2.23 5.60 2.65
C GLY A 38 3.18 5.28 1.49
N THR A 39 4.02 6.22 1.09
CA THR A 39 5.14 5.95 0.16
C THR A 39 6.36 5.42 0.92
N ASN A 40 7.45 5.21 0.24
CA ASN A 40 8.70 4.72 0.85
C ASN A 40 9.93 5.35 0.20
N ALA A 41 11.03 5.32 0.93
CA ALA A 41 12.35 5.51 0.34
C ALA A 41 12.66 4.34 -0.60
N THR A 42 13.34 4.58 -1.70
CA THR A 42 13.50 3.57 -2.75
C THR A 42 14.79 2.74 -2.63
N ILE A 43 15.77 3.20 -1.86
CA ILE A 43 17.10 2.59 -1.79
C ILE A 43 17.50 2.38 -0.34
N ILE A 44 18.00 1.18 -0.03
CA ILE A 44 18.59 0.86 1.27
C ILE A 44 19.89 1.65 1.47
N GLY A 45 20.10 2.16 2.67
CA GLY A 45 21.33 2.82 3.12
C GLY A 45 22.46 1.84 3.47
N ALA A 46 23.49 2.35 4.14
CA ALA A 46 24.66 1.57 4.49
C ALA A 46 24.47 0.69 5.74
N ARG A 47 23.55 1.05 6.62
CA ARG A 47 23.27 0.35 7.89
C ARG A 47 21.83 -0.15 7.93
N PRO A 48 21.53 -1.18 8.74
CA PRO A 48 20.15 -1.63 8.96
C PRO A 48 19.24 -0.47 9.36
N GLY A 49 18.05 -0.39 8.72
CA GLY A 49 17.08 0.69 8.96
C GLY A 49 17.45 2.07 8.40
N GLU A 50 18.58 2.20 7.69
CA GLU A 50 18.89 3.41 6.94
C GLU A 50 18.37 3.33 5.50
N PHE A 51 17.87 4.46 5.02
CA PHE A 51 17.33 4.58 3.67
C PHE A 51 17.79 5.87 3.00
N ILE A 52 17.84 5.83 1.66
CA ILE A 52 18.07 6.98 0.79
C ILE A 52 16.81 7.16 -0.05
N ALA A 53 16.32 8.39 -0.17
CA ALA A 53 15.04 8.70 -0.82
C ALA A 53 14.92 8.07 -2.21
N ASP A 54 15.88 8.38 -3.08
CA ASP A 54 16.04 7.77 -4.40
C ASP A 54 17.40 8.10 -5.01
N ARG A 55 17.63 7.65 -6.25
CA ARG A 55 18.79 8.08 -7.03
C ARG A 55 18.47 9.38 -7.75
N ASN A 56 19.39 10.33 -7.71
CA ASN A 56 19.33 11.59 -8.43
C ASN A 56 18.20 12.54 -7.98
N HIS A 57 17.69 12.39 -6.77
CA HIS A 57 16.60 13.21 -6.21
C HIS A 57 15.31 13.21 -7.05
N ILE A 58 15.08 12.16 -7.83
CA ILE A 58 13.86 11.97 -8.61
C ILE A 58 12.85 11.23 -7.75
N THR A 59 11.73 11.88 -7.47
CA THR A 59 10.62 11.22 -6.78
C THR A 59 9.95 10.23 -7.70
N ARG A 60 10.06 8.95 -7.36
CA ARG A 60 9.27 7.91 -7.99
C ARG A 60 8.41 7.21 -6.95
N VAL A 61 7.14 7.06 -7.27
CA VAL A 61 6.18 6.27 -6.49
C VAL A 61 5.75 5.12 -7.36
N TRP A 62 6.11 3.90 -6.96
CA TRP A 62 5.59 2.67 -7.55
C TRP A 62 4.40 2.22 -6.73
N MET A 63 3.30 1.98 -7.40
CA MET A 63 2.05 1.66 -6.71
C MET A 63 2.06 0.28 -6.04
N ASP A 64 2.89 -0.65 -6.50
CA ASP A 64 3.05 -1.98 -5.91
C ASP A 64 3.91 -2.00 -4.64
N HIS A 65 4.66 -0.96 -4.36
CA HIS A 65 5.61 -0.92 -3.25
C HIS A 65 4.96 -1.10 -1.87
N ALA A 66 3.72 -0.70 -1.69
CA ALA A 66 2.99 -0.89 -0.44
C ALA A 66 2.29 -2.27 -0.35
N PHE A 67 2.24 -3.03 -1.44
CA PHE A 67 1.68 -4.38 -1.47
C PHE A 67 2.61 -5.41 -0.81
N TRP A 68 3.89 -5.40 -1.17
CA TRP A 68 4.87 -6.41 -0.78
C TRP A 68 5.12 -6.51 0.72
N PRO A 69 5.17 -5.41 1.49
CA PRO A 69 5.38 -5.48 2.94
C PRO A 69 4.36 -6.36 3.65
N PHE A 70 3.07 -6.17 3.36
CA PHE A 70 2.04 -6.97 4.01
C PHE A 70 2.05 -8.43 3.53
N LEU A 71 2.25 -8.71 2.26
CA LEU A 71 2.40 -10.08 1.76
C LEU A 71 3.50 -10.82 2.51
N THR A 72 4.66 -10.18 2.71
CA THR A 72 5.79 -10.77 3.42
C THR A 72 5.47 -10.99 4.89
N VAL A 73 4.90 -10.01 5.57
CA VAL A 73 4.48 -10.14 6.97
C VAL A 73 3.43 -11.23 7.12
N ARG A 74 2.45 -11.32 6.22
CA ARG A 74 1.43 -12.37 6.27
C ARG A 74 2.06 -13.77 6.20
N LEU A 75 2.96 -14.00 5.26
CA LEU A 75 3.65 -15.28 5.15
C LEU A 75 4.54 -15.59 6.35
N TYR A 76 5.17 -14.58 6.94
CA TYR A 76 5.90 -14.72 8.20
C TYR A 76 4.96 -15.15 9.34
N LEU A 77 3.81 -14.50 9.48
CA LEU A 77 2.81 -14.86 10.51
C LEU A 77 2.25 -16.27 10.31
N ASP A 78 1.98 -16.66 9.07
CA ASP A 78 1.48 -18.00 8.74
C ASP A 78 2.52 -19.08 9.08
N GLN A 79 3.80 -18.80 8.88
CA GLN A 79 4.87 -19.74 9.17
C GLN A 79 5.23 -19.83 10.66
N THR A 80 5.27 -18.70 11.36
CA THR A 80 5.82 -18.61 12.72
C THR A 80 4.74 -18.51 13.80
N GLY A 81 3.58 -17.95 13.49
CA GLY A 81 2.57 -17.58 14.47
C GLY A 81 2.96 -16.43 15.39
N ASP A 82 4.06 -15.71 15.10
CA ASP A 82 4.58 -14.60 15.92
C ASP A 82 3.87 -13.29 15.59
N PHE A 83 2.72 -13.08 16.20
CA PHE A 83 1.94 -11.84 16.05
C PHE A 83 2.56 -10.65 16.79
N SER A 84 3.56 -10.85 17.67
CA SER A 84 4.21 -9.75 18.38
C SER A 84 4.95 -8.78 17.44
N ILE A 85 5.31 -9.21 16.24
CA ILE A 85 5.93 -8.34 15.23
C ILE A 85 5.04 -7.13 14.89
N LEU A 86 3.72 -7.28 14.99
CA LEU A 86 2.79 -6.19 14.68
C LEU A 86 2.88 -5.02 15.67
N ASP A 87 3.38 -5.28 16.90
CA ASP A 87 3.55 -4.28 17.96
C ASP A 87 4.93 -3.63 17.96
N GLU A 88 5.89 -4.16 17.16
CA GLU A 88 7.24 -3.60 17.10
C GLU A 88 7.22 -2.14 16.69
N ALA A 89 7.86 -1.30 17.49
CA ALA A 89 7.97 0.12 17.23
C ALA A 89 9.10 0.40 16.24
N VAL A 90 8.76 1.07 15.13
CA VAL A 90 9.68 1.38 14.05
C VAL A 90 9.53 2.86 13.66
N PRO A 91 10.63 3.60 13.43
CA PRO A 91 10.54 4.97 12.96
C PRO A 91 10.10 5.04 11.50
N TYR A 92 9.53 6.18 11.10
CA TYR A 92 9.22 6.48 9.71
C TYR A 92 10.34 7.23 9.02
N PHE A 93 10.54 6.95 7.74
CA PHE A 93 11.41 7.76 6.89
C PHE A 93 10.77 9.13 6.61
N LYS A 94 11.57 10.17 6.59
CA LYS A 94 11.12 11.53 6.26
C LYS A 94 12.16 12.23 5.41
N ASP A 95 11.69 12.86 4.36
CA ASP A 95 12.41 13.81 3.52
C ASP A 95 11.46 14.95 3.11
N ARG A 96 11.84 15.76 2.14
CA ARG A 96 10.98 16.85 1.65
C ARG A 96 9.79 16.39 0.82
N GLN A 97 9.70 15.12 0.44
CA GLN A 97 8.58 14.61 -0.36
C GLN A 97 7.35 14.42 0.51
N ILE A 98 6.20 14.89 0.03
CA ILE A 98 4.91 14.73 0.68
C ILE A 98 3.79 14.61 -0.37
N VAL A 99 2.58 14.29 0.10
CA VAL A 99 1.41 14.07 -0.77
C VAL A 99 1.75 13.05 -1.87
N ARG A 100 2.37 11.96 -1.44
CA ARG A 100 2.80 10.86 -2.30
C ARG A 100 3.66 11.35 -3.49
N GLY A 101 4.61 12.20 -3.18
CA GLY A 101 5.56 12.75 -4.15
C GLY A 101 5.04 13.87 -5.05
N GLN A 102 3.83 14.36 -4.82
CA GLN A 102 3.24 15.43 -5.65
C GLN A 102 3.63 16.83 -5.16
N GLU A 103 3.97 16.99 -3.90
CA GLU A 103 4.32 18.25 -3.29
C GLU A 103 5.63 18.12 -2.50
N LYS A 104 6.21 19.26 -2.12
CA LYS A 104 7.42 19.32 -1.29
C LYS A 104 7.10 20.00 0.02
N ASP A 105 7.65 19.47 1.08
CA ASP A 105 7.65 20.04 2.42
C ASP A 105 8.80 21.03 2.52
N ASP A 106 8.51 22.31 2.38
CA ASP A 106 9.54 23.36 2.37
C ASP A 106 10.06 23.69 3.77
N GLU A 107 9.34 23.28 4.82
CA GLU A 107 9.78 23.43 6.21
C GLU A 107 10.77 22.34 6.63
N TRP A 108 10.75 21.18 5.96
CA TRP A 108 11.70 20.10 6.22
C TRP A 108 13.03 20.31 5.49
N ASN A 109 14.13 20.31 6.21
CA ASN A 109 15.47 20.53 5.67
C ASN A 109 16.48 19.51 6.26
N GLU A 110 17.73 19.55 5.82
CA GLU A 110 18.78 18.59 6.19
C GLU A 110 19.06 18.53 7.69
N HIS A 111 18.78 19.60 8.44
CA HIS A 111 18.97 19.65 9.90
C HIS A 111 17.99 18.76 10.66
N HIS A 112 16.83 18.47 10.08
CA HIS A 112 15.83 17.57 10.67
C HIS A 112 16.21 16.08 10.51
N GLY A 113 17.19 15.74 9.64
CA GLY A 113 17.58 14.37 9.35
C GLY A 113 16.59 13.63 8.46
N THR A 114 16.53 12.29 8.58
CA THR A 114 15.73 11.40 7.71
C THR A 114 14.69 10.60 8.46
N ARG A 115 14.29 11.06 9.65
CA ARG A 115 13.28 10.40 10.51
C ARG A 115 12.15 11.36 10.82
N GLN A 116 10.92 10.88 10.71
CA GLN A 116 9.74 11.66 11.11
C GLN A 116 9.85 12.05 12.58
N GLN A 117 9.61 13.33 12.86
CA GLN A 117 9.62 13.89 14.22
C GLN A 117 8.21 14.31 14.64
N ASP A 118 8.00 14.33 15.94
CA ASP A 118 6.85 14.98 16.55
C ASP A 118 7.15 16.47 16.83
N ARG A 119 6.14 17.22 17.24
CA ARG A 119 6.24 18.67 17.54
C ARG A 119 7.21 19.03 18.67
N ASN A 120 7.75 18.04 19.38
CA ASN A 120 8.77 18.22 20.41
C ASN A 120 10.18 17.92 19.87
N GLY A 121 10.31 17.66 18.58
CA GLY A 121 11.56 17.26 17.93
C GLY A 121 12.02 15.82 18.25
N LYS A 122 11.16 15.00 18.85
CA LYS A 122 11.44 13.61 19.14
C LYS A 122 11.11 12.75 17.91
N VAL A 123 12.00 11.80 17.57
CA VAL A 123 11.71 10.81 16.52
C VAL A 123 10.43 10.04 16.89
N TYR A 124 9.47 10.05 15.98
CA TYR A 124 8.23 9.30 16.13
C TYR A 124 8.43 7.86 15.66
N GLU A 125 7.93 6.92 16.45
CA GLU A 125 7.91 5.50 16.14
C GLU A 125 6.46 4.98 16.20
N GLY A 126 6.00 4.40 15.11
CA GLY A 126 4.74 3.69 15.04
C GLY A 126 4.95 2.18 15.08
N SER A 127 3.90 1.41 15.34
CA SER A 127 3.98 -0.04 15.26
C SER A 127 4.09 -0.51 13.79
N VAL A 128 4.62 -1.72 13.57
CA VAL A 128 4.59 -2.37 12.24
C VAL A 128 3.16 -2.40 11.69
N LEU A 129 2.17 -2.67 12.54
CA LEU A 129 0.77 -2.60 12.17
C LEU A 129 0.37 -1.21 11.65
N GLU A 130 0.83 -0.13 12.29
CA GLU A 130 0.55 1.24 11.85
C GLU A 130 1.14 1.51 10.47
N HIS A 131 2.38 1.05 10.20
CA HIS A 131 3.00 1.16 8.87
C HIS A 131 2.18 0.44 7.80
N LEU A 132 1.74 -0.78 8.07
CA LEU A 132 0.92 -1.57 7.15
C LEU A 132 -0.44 -0.91 6.87
N LEU A 133 -1.08 -0.35 7.89
CA LEU A 133 -2.33 0.40 7.75
C LEU A 133 -2.14 1.62 6.85
N ILE A 134 -1.12 2.44 7.11
CA ILE A 134 -0.84 3.64 6.30
C ILE A 134 -0.60 3.27 4.84
N GLN A 135 0.24 2.27 4.56
CA GLN A 135 0.57 1.86 3.21
C GLN A 135 -0.66 1.42 2.42
N ASN A 136 -1.49 0.55 2.99
CA ASN A 136 -2.65 -0.01 2.30
C ASN A 136 -3.82 0.99 2.20
N LEU A 137 -4.04 1.81 3.23
CA LEU A 137 -5.10 2.82 3.20
C LEU A 137 -4.77 3.97 2.25
N CYS A 138 -3.52 4.46 2.25
CA CYS A 138 -3.12 5.50 1.30
C CYS A 138 -3.23 5.01 -0.15
N ALA A 139 -2.90 3.75 -0.44
CA ALA A 139 -3.10 3.16 -1.76
C ALA A 139 -4.59 3.14 -2.16
N PHE A 140 -5.50 2.76 -1.24
CA PHE A 140 -6.94 2.75 -1.49
C PHE A 140 -7.49 4.11 -1.92
N TYR A 141 -6.94 5.21 -1.40
CA TYR A 141 -7.43 6.57 -1.71
C TYR A 141 -6.72 7.22 -2.91
N GLU A 142 -5.57 6.71 -3.36
CA GLU A 142 -4.85 7.25 -4.51
C GLU A 142 -5.33 6.62 -5.82
N VAL A 143 -6.44 7.12 -6.36
CA VAL A 143 -7.09 6.55 -7.54
C VAL A 143 -7.10 7.49 -8.73
N GLY A 144 -7.19 6.93 -9.93
CA GLY A 144 -7.41 7.64 -11.17
C GLY A 144 -8.87 7.86 -11.49
N GLU A 145 -9.17 8.17 -12.76
CA GLU A 145 -10.51 8.51 -13.24
C GLU A 145 -11.50 7.34 -13.17
N HIS A 146 -11.01 6.12 -13.32
CA HIS A 146 -11.81 4.88 -13.26
C HIS A 146 -11.86 4.28 -11.85
N ASN A 147 -11.34 5.01 -10.85
CA ASN A 147 -11.37 4.62 -9.43
C ASN A 147 -10.51 3.39 -9.09
N HIS A 148 -9.51 3.09 -9.93
CA HIS A 148 -8.45 2.14 -9.64
C HIS A 148 -7.18 2.86 -9.20
N ILE A 149 -6.28 2.14 -8.53
CA ILE A 149 -5.05 2.73 -7.98
C ILE A 149 -4.16 3.24 -9.13
N ARG A 150 -3.71 4.47 -9.03
CA ARG A 150 -2.86 5.12 -10.04
C ARG A 150 -1.50 4.44 -10.14
N LEU A 151 -1.02 4.25 -11.37
CA LEU A 151 0.29 3.67 -11.65
C LEU A 151 1.46 4.51 -11.13
N ARG A 152 1.37 5.83 -11.26
CA ARG A 152 2.47 6.74 -10.93
C ARG A 152 3.76 6.40 -11.68
N GLY A 153 4.77 5.89 -10.98
CA GLY A 153 6.04 5.45 -11.59
C GLY A 153 5.96 4.13 -12.32
N ALA A 154 5.09 3.26 -11.95
CA ALA A 154 4.66 1.96 -12.49
C ALA A 154 4.12 1.05 -11.37
N ASP A 155 3.78 -0.18 -11.70
CA ASP A 155 3.65 -1.29 -10.75
C ASP A 155 4.87 -2.22 -10.84
N TRP A 156 4.72 -3.53 -10.62
CA TRP A 156 5.81 -4.51 -10.76
C TRP A 156 6.43 -4.52 -12.17
N ASN A 157 5.65 -4.17 -13.19
CA ASN A 157 6.15 -4.02 -14.55
C ASN A 157 6.65 -2.58 -14.76
N ASP A 158 7.95 -2.37 -14.60
CA ASP A 158 8.58 -1.06 -14.73
C ASP A 158 8.40 -0.40 -16.12
N ALA A 159 8.00 -1.16 -17.13
CA ALA A 159 7.70 -0.61 -18.47
C ALA A 159 6.39 0.22 -18.50
N LEU A 160 5.60 0.19 -17.44
CA LEU A 160 4.37 0.99 -17.29
C LEU A 160 4.65 2.43 -16.84
N ASP A 161 5.90 2.84 -16.70
CA ASP A 161 6.29 4.21 -16.38
C ASP A 161 5.91 5.22 -17.48
N LEU A 162 5.45 4.74 -18.63
CA LEU A 162 4.93 5.53 -19.75
C LEU A 162 3.50 6.08 -19.51
N ALA A 163 2.84 5.72 -18.44
CA ALA A 163 1.47 6.16 -18.11
C ALA A 163 1.38 6.89 -16.75
N PRO A 164 2.22 7.89 -16.46
CA PRO A 164 2.34 8.48 -15.13
C PRO A 164 1.17 9.39 -14.74
N GLU A 165 0.42 9.94 -15.72
CA GLU A 165 -0.63 10.95 -15.49
C GLU A 165 -2.01 10.32 -15.29
N HIS A 166 -2.45 9.45 -16.20
CA HIS A 166 -3.78 8.83 -16.21
C HIS A 166 -3.75 7.31 -16.06
N GLY A 167 -2.57 6.68 -16.06
CA GLY A 167 -2.45 5.23 -15.93
C GLY A 167 -2.98 4.73 -14.60
N GLU A 168 -3.73 3.61 -14.65
CA GLU A 168 -4.25 2.90 -13.49
C GLU A 168 -3.95 1.41 -13.60
N SER A 169 -3.64 0.76 -12.47
CA SER A 169 -3.44 -0.68 -12.41
C SER A 169 -4.65 -1.35 -11.75
N VAL A 170 -5.51 -1.94 -12.54
CA VAL A 170 -6.59 -2.80 -12.05
C VAL A 170 -6.00 -4.08 -11.45
N ALA A 171 -4.95 -4.63 -12.09
CA ALA A 171 -4.25 -5.81 -11.63
C ALA A 171 -3.79 -5.68 -10.16
N PHE A 172 -3.04 -4.63 -9.85
CA PHE A 172 -2.62 -4.39 -8.46
C PHE A 172 -3.73 -3.84 -7.57
N THR A 173 -4.76 -3.19 -8.12
CA THR A 173 -5.97 -2.88 -7.34
C THR A 173 -6.60 -4.18 -6.80
N CYS A 174 -6.66 -5.25 -7.61
CA CYS A 174 -7.06 -6.58 -7.14
C CYS A 174 -6.13 -7.12 -6.04
N ALA A 175 -4.82 -6.95 -6.19
CA ALA A 175 -3.85 -7.36 -5.17
C ALA A 175 -4.07 -6.63 -3.83
N TYR A 176 -4.39 -5.33 -3.85
CA TYR A 176 -4.73 -4.58 -2.65
C TYR A 176 -6.07 -4.98 -2.03
N VAL A 177 -7.03 -5.47 -2.79
CA VAL A 177 -8.24 -6.12 -2.23
C VAL A 177 -7.85 -7.29 -1.35
N TRP A 178 -6.93 -8.14 -1.83
CA TRP A 178 -6.39 -9.25 -1.03
C TRP A 178 -5.71 -8.74 0.23
N ASN A 179 -4.84 -7.74 0.12
CA ASN A 179 -4.17 -7.16 1.27
C ASN A 179 -5.16 -6.67 2.34
N LEU A 180 -6.18 -5.90 1.95
CA LEU A 180 -7.15 -5.34 2.90
C LEU A 180 -7.96 -6.44 3.60
N ARG A 181 -8.38 -7.48 2.88
CA ARG A 181 -9.09 -8.62 3.46
C ARG A 181 -8.21 -9.42 4.42
N MET A 182 -7.00 -9.75 3.99
CA MET A 182 -6.07 -10.54 4.79
C MET A 182 -5.55 -9.77 6.00
N LEU A 183 -5.39 -8.45 5.89
CA LEU A 183 -5.02 -7.61 7.02
C LEU A 183 -6.16 -7.54 8.06
N ALA A 184 -7.41 -7.48 7.61
CA ALA A 184 -8.56 -7.56 8.52
C ALA A 184 -8.63 -8.91 9.25
N GLU A 185 -8.40 -10.02 8.53
CA GLU A 185 -8.35 -11.37 9.12
C GLU A 185 -7.16 -11.54 10.07
N CYS A 186 -6.01 -10.97 9.71
CA CYS A 186 -4.82 -10.92 10.55
C CYS A 186 -5.10 -10.19 11.87
N LEU A 187 -5.80 -9.06 11.83
CA LEU A 187 -6.19 -8.29 13.01
C LEU A 187 -7.15 -9.06 13.92
N GLU A 188 -8.10 -9.81 13.38
CA GLU A 188 -8.98 -10.65 14.18
C GLU A 188 -8.22 -11.79 14.86
N THR A 189 -7.22 -12.34 14.18
CA THR A 189 -6.35 -13.38 14.76
C THR A 189 -5.44 -12.77 15.83
N TYR A 190 -4.88 -11.59 15.58
CA TYR A 190 -4.10 -10.81 16.55
C TYR A 190 -4.92 -10.58 17.83
N GLN A 191 -6.13 -10.03 17.70
CA GLN A 191 -7.00 -9.78 18.84
C GLN A 191 -7.23 -11.02 19.72
N LYS A 192 -7.45 -12.18 19.09
CA LYS A 192 -7.68 -13.44 19.78
C LYS A 192 -6.42 -13.98 20.46
N ARG A 193 -5.27 -13.89 19.80
CA ARG A 193 -4.00 -14.44 20.30
C ARG A 193 -3.34 -13.58 21.35
N MET A 194 -3.31 -12.27 21.11
CA MET A 194 -2.67 -11.30 22.00
C MET A 194 -3.62 -10.87 23.14
N GLN A 195 -4.93 -11.16 23.02
CA GLN A 195 -5.98 -10.71 23.94
C GLN A 195 -6.07 -9.17 24.05
N GLU A 196 -5.65 -8.47 22.97
CA GLU A 196 -5.65 -7.01 22.91
C GLU A 196 -6.83 -6.52 22.05
N PRO A 197 -7.83 -5.84 22.68
CA PRO A 197 -9.01 -5.36 21.97
C PRO A 197 -8.77 -4.10 21.16
N SER A 198 -7.66 -3.42 21.41
CA SER A 198 -7.30 -2.12 20.83
C SER A 198 -5.81 -2.03 20.58
N VAL A 199 -5.44 -1.08 19.71
CA VAL A 199 -4.06 -0.73 19.38
C VAL A 199 -3.86 0.78 19.46
N LEU A 200 -2.62 1.22 19.69
CA LEU A 200 -2.26 2.63 19.72
C LEU A 200 -1.78 3.08 18.34
N LEU A 201 -2.44 4.07 17.75
CA LEU A 201 -2.11 4.65 16.47
C LEU A 201 -1.92 6.17 16.60
N ALA A 202 -1.07 6.75 15.73
CA ALA A 202 -0.96 8.20 15.60
C ALA A 202 -2.33 8.85 15.39
N GLU A 203 -2.54 10.03 15.98
CA GLU A 203 -3.78 10.78 15.79
C GLU A 203 -4.08 11.04 14.30
N GLU A 204 -3.05 11.27 13.51
CA GLU A 204 -3.14 11.46 12.07
C GLU A 204 -3.67 10.20 11.38
N VAL A 205 -3.18 9.01 11.76
CA VAL A 205 -3.66 7.73 11.21
C VAL A 205 -5.12 7.45 11.59
N CYS A 206 -5.52 7.87 12.78
CA CYS A 206 -6.95 7.78 13.18
C CYS A 206 -7.84 8.61 12.26
N ARG A 207 -7.36 9.76 11.73
CA ARG A 207 -8.10 10.54 10.72
C ARG A 207 -8.21 9.79 9.40
N LEU A 208 -7.17 9.07 8.98
CA LEU A 208 -7.18 8.24 7.77
C LEU A 208 -8.18 7.07 7.87
N LEU A 209 -8.41 6.57 9.09
CA LEU A 209 -9.42 5.54 9.34
C LEU A 209 -10.86 6.09 9.39
N ALA A 210 -11.02 7.37 9.75
CA ALA A 210 -12.32 8.02 9.95
C ALA A 210 -12.90 8.57 8.63
N ASP A 211 -13.27 7.68 7.74
CA ASP A 211 -13.70 7.98 6.37
C ASP A 211 -15.21 7.85 6.11
N GLN A 212 -16.03 7.86 7.16
CA GLN A 212 -17.48 7.63 7.05
C GLN A 212 -18.21 8.65 6.15
N SER A 213 -17.60 9.82 5.93
CA SER A 213 -18.13 10.85 5.06
C SER A 213 -17.59 10.81 3.64
N VAL A 214 -16.71 9.87 3.30
CA VAL A 214 -16.09 9.78 1.97
C VAL A 214 -16.96 8.91 1.07
N ASP A 215 -17.41 9.48 -0.04
CA ASP A 215 -18.05 8.71 -1.10
C ASP A 215 -16.98 7.96 -1.91
N TYR A 216 -16.97 6.63 -1.79
CA TYR A 216 -16.00 5.80 -2.49
C TYR A 216 -16.19 5.76 -4.01
N GLU A 217 -17.37 6.05 -4.53
CA GLU A 217 -17.61 6.19 -5.98
C GLU A 217 -16.99 7.48 -6.55
N ASN A 218 -16.67 8.45 -5.69
CA ASN A 218 -16.10 9.73 -6.10
C ASN A 218 -14.56 9.74 -5.97
N ALA A 219 -13.88 9.48 -7.09
CA ALA A 219 -12.40 9.48 -7.14
C ALA A 219 -11.78 10.80 -6.68
N ALA A 220 -12.40 11.95 -7.01
CA ALA A 220 -11.89 13.25 -6.59
C ALA A 220 -11.98 13.44 -5.07
N GLU A 221 -13.04 12.94 -4.44
CA GLU A 221 -13.24 13.01 -3.00
C GLU A 221 -12.23 12.10 -2.26
N LYS A 222 -11.97 10.89 -2.77
CA LYS A 222 -10.92 9.99 -2.26
C LYS A 222 -9.55 10.66 -2.30
N ASN A 223 -9.17 11.22 -3.44
CA ASN A 223 -7.89 11.93 -3.60
C ASN A 223 -7.79 13.17 -2.68
N ALA A 224 -8.87 13.94 -2.54
CA ALA A 224 -8.92 15.08 -1.64
C ALA A 224 -8.79 14.67 -0.16
N PHE A 225 -9.40 13.55 0.22
CA PHE A 225 -9.28 12.98 1.56
C PHE A 225 -7.84 12.56 1.84
N LEU A 226 -7.19 11.84 0.94
CA LEU A 226 -5.79 11.44 1.03
C LEU A 226 -4.87 12.65 1.14
N LYS A 227 -5.10 13.69 0.32
CA LYS A 227 -4.31 14.91 0.39
C LYS A 227 -4.41 15.59 1.75
N ARG A 228 -5.61 15.71 2.33
CA ARG A 228 -5.79 16.28 3.69
C ARG A 228 -5.03 15.49 4.74
N TYR A 229 -5.06 14.16 4.66
CA TYR A 229 -4.26 13.30 5.53
C TYR A 229 -2.76 13.55 5.36
N ALA A 230 -2.24 13.49 4.13
CA ALA A 230 -0.82 13.67 3.86
C ALA A 230 -0.30 15.05 4.33
N VAL A 231 -1.08 16.10 4.10
CA VAL A 231 -0.76 17.46 4.58
C VAL A 231 -0.73 17.51 6.13
N SER A 232 -1.56 16.72 6.81
CA SER A 232 -1.51 16.67 8.29
C SER A 232 -0.22 16.04 8.85
N CYS A 233 0.56 15.38 8.00
CA CYS A 233 1.87 14.79 8.33
C CYS A 233 3.05 15.65 7.82
N MET A 234 2.79 16.85 7.32
CA MET A 234 3.86 17.78 6.91
C MET A 234 4.73 18.18 8.09
N CYS A 235 6.03 18.35 7.83
CA CYS A 235 7.05 18.69 8.79
C CYS A 235 7.02 17.74 10.00
N GLU A 236 6.28 18.07 11.01
CA GLU A 236 6.16 17.32 12.26
C GLU A 236 4.71 16.84 12.48
N ILE A 237 4.57 15.66 13.06
CA ILE A 237 3.26 15.15 13.49
C ILE A 237 2.97 15.50 14.95
N SER A 238 1.74 15.31 15.39
CA SER A 238 1.34 15.64 16.77
C SER A 238 2.11 14.86 17.85
N GLY A 239 2.58 13.66 17.52
CA GLY A 239 3.15 12.71 18.48
C GLY A 239 2.12 12.07 19.42
N VAL A 240 0.85 12.46 19.29
CA VAL A 240 -0.26 11.90 20.09
C VAL A 240 -0.68 10.55 19.53
N LYS A 241 -0.71 9.54 20.38
CA LYS A 241 -1.28 8.22 20.06
C LYS A 241 -2.67 8.10 20.68
N LYS A 242 -3.59 7.51 19.90
CA LYS A 242 -4.96 7.22 20.31
C LYS A 242 -5.22 5.72 20.27
N GLU A 243 -6.00 5.27 21.21
CA GLU A 243 -6.46 3.90 21.26
C GLU A 243 -7.61 3.67 20.27
N VAL A 244 -7.47 2.65 19.42
CA VAL A 244 -8.44 2.31 18.38
C VAL A 244 -8.79 0.83 18.47
N SER A 245 -10.09 0.52 18.45
CA SER A 245 -10.58 -0.86 18.48
C SER A 245 -10.10 -1.65 17.25
N VAL A 246 -9.49 -2.81 17.49
CA VAL A 246 -9.04 -3.75 16.45
C VAL A 246 -10.22 -4.18 15.57
N THR A 247 -11.37 -4.47 16.17
CA THR A 247 -12.60 -4.84 15.45
C THR A 247 -13.03 -3.74 14.47
N LYS A 248 -13.04 -2.47 14.91
CA LYS A 248 -13.41 -1.34 14.04
C LYS A 248 -12.44 -1.15 12.86
N ILE A 249 -11.14 -1.38 13.10
CA ILE A 249 -10.15 -1.33 12.02
C ILE A 249 -10.45 -2.45 11.00
N ALA A 250 -10.63 -3.69 11.47
CA ALA A 250 -10.91 -4.83 10.59
C ALA A 250 -12.20 -4.64 9.78
N GLU A 251 -13.28 -4.15 10.39
CA GLU A 251 -14.53 -3.81 9.69
C GLU A 251 -14.33 -2.74 8.63
N GLY A 252 -13.55 -1.70 8.94
CA GLY A 252 -13.21 -0.64 8.00
C GLY A 252 -12.40 -1.13 6.79
N LEU A 253 -11.45 -2.05 7.01
CA LEU A 253 -10.67 -2.67 5.94
C LEU A 253 -11.55 -3.53 5.03
N ARG A 254 -12.44 -4.35 5.61
CA ARG A 254 -13.40 -5.17 4.83
C ARG A 254 -14.33 -4.32 4.00
N ARG A 255 -14.93 -3.28 4.56
CA ARG A 255 -15.81 -2.36 3.82
C ARG A 255 -15.15 -1.81 2.57
N ARG A 256 -13.88 -1.41 2.66
CA ARG A 256 -13.09 -0.93 1.51
C ARG A 256 -12.84 -2.04 0.48
N ALA A 257 -12.43 -3.21 0.96
CA ALA A 257 -12.17 -4.36 0.09
C ALA A 257 -13.44 -4.83 -0.64
N ASP A 258 -14.58 -4.84 0.04
CA ASP A 258 -15.86 -5.25 -0.54
C ASP A 258 -16.31 -4.24 -1.60
N TRP A 259 -16.21 -2.94 -1.30
CA TRP A 259 -16.48 -1.90 -2.29
C TRP A 259 -15.59 -2.04 -3.54
N MET A 260 -14.27 -2.21 -3.36
CA MET A 260 -13.35 -2.42 -4.49
C MET A 260 -13.71 -3.65 -5.31
N THR A 261 -14.09 -4.74 -4.65
CA THR A 261 -14.49 -5.99 -5.31
C THR A 261 -15.71 -5.78 -6.19
N GLU A 262 -16.76 -5.14 -5.67
CA GLU A 262 -17.98 -4.85 -6.40
C GLU A 262 -17.72 -3.91 -7.58
N HIS A 263 -16.89 -2.89 -7.36
CA HIS A 263 -16.49 -1.95 -8.40
C HIS A 263 -15.77 -2.67 -9.54
N ILE A 264 -14.73 -3.45 -9.27
CA ILE A 264 -13.95 -4.18 -10.28
C ILE A 264 -14.84 -5.18 -11.04
N ARG A 265 -15.68 -5.93 -10.34
CA ARG A 265 -16.60 -6.88 -10.99
C ARG A 265 -17.55 -6.21 -11.95
N ARG A 266 -18.03 -5.01 -11.61
CA ARG A 266 -18.97 -4.24 -12.43
C ARG A 266 -18.32 -3.61 -13.65
N THR A 267 -17.07 -3.16 -13.56
CA THR A 267 -16.45 -2.29 -14.56
C THR A 267 -15.38 -2.97 -15.40
N GLU A 268 -14.73 -4.02 -14.90
CA GLU A 268 -13.50 -4.53 -15.50
C GLU A 268 -13.63 -5.91 -16.15
N TRP A 269 -14.83 -6.51 -16.17
CA TRP A 269 -15.07 -7.76 -16.87
C TRP A 269 -15.27 -7.48 -18.37
N VAL A 270 -14.20 -7.64 -19.14
CA VAL A 270 -14.15 -7.35 -20.58
C VAL A 270 -14.18 -8.64 -21.39
N GLY A 271 -14.40 -8.55 -22.69
CA GLY A 271 -14.42 -9.76 -23.53
C GLY A 271 -14.26 -9.48 -25.00
N ALA A 272 -13.95 -10.56 -25.72
CA ALA A 272 -13.91 -10.62 -27.18
C ALA A 272 -14.23 -12.04 -27.67
N GLU A 273 -14.94 -12.15 -28.79
CA GLU A 273 -15.20 -13.41 -29.49
C GLU A 273 -15.86 -14.52 -28.62
N GLY A 274 -16.57 -14.13 -27.55
CA GLY A 274 -17.24 -15.07 -26.63
C GLY A 274 -16.44 -15.43 -25.39
N GLU A 275 -15.17 -15.05 -25.33
CA GLU A 275 -14.31 -15.22 -24.17
C GLU A 275 -14.29 -13.95 -23.33
N HIS A 276 -14.08 -14.08 -22.00
CA HIS A 276 -14.07 -12.96 -21.07
C HIS A 276 -12.92 -13.08 -20.08
N TRP A 277 -12.42 -11.90 -19.63
CA TRP A 277 -11.36 -11.78 -18.64
C TRP A 277 -11.40 -10.42 -17.96
N TYR A 278 -10.59 -10.22 -16.91
CA TYR A 278 -10.48 -8.92 -16.25
C TYR A 278 -9.48 -8.03 -16.97
N ASN A 279 -9.88 -6.78 -17.29
CA ASN A 279 -8.96 -5.73 -17.70
C ASN A 279 -7.93 -5.48 -16.60
N GLY A 280 -6.67 -5.30 -16.94
CA GLY A 280 -5.60 -5.08 -15.98
C GLY A 280 -5.13 -3.64 -15.86
N TYR A 281 -5.34 -2.83 -16.89
CA TYR A 281 -4.73 -1.51 -16.95
C TYR A 281 -5.55 -0.49 -17.74
N TYR A 282 -5.38 0.78 -17.35
CA TYR A 282 -5.72 1.94 -18.16
C TYR A 282 -4.44 2.66 -18.59
N ASP A 283 -4.40 3.09 -19.86
CA ASP A 283 -3.26 3.81 -20.44
C ASP A 283 -3.24 5.29 -20.02
N ASN A 284 -2.23 6.03 -20.49
CA ASN A 284 -2.10 7.47 -20.16
C ASN A 284 -3.16 8.37 -20.84
N HIS A 285 -4.07 7.79 -21.63
CA HIS A 285 -5.23 8.46 -22.20
C HIS A 285 -6.55 8.03 -21.51
N GLY A 286 -6.47 7.29 -20.42
CA GLY A 286 -7.62 6.78 -19.70
C GLY A 286 -8.40 5.68 -20.46
N ARG A 287 -7.75 4.92 -21.36
CA ARG A 287 -8.39 3.85 -22.13
C ARG A 287 -7.99 2.49 -21.58
N GLN A 288 -8.93 1.56 -21.57
CA GLN A 288 -8.64 0.16 -21.25
C GLN A 288 -7.58 -0.40 -22.20
N VAL A 289 -6.58 -1.08 -21.64
CA VAL A 289 -5.50 -1.69 -22.41
C VAL A 289 -5.90 -3.06 -22.95
N GLU A 290 -6.77 -3.74 -22.27
CA GLU A 290 -7.21 -5.11 -22.59
C GLU A 290 -8.63 -5.13 -23.18
N GLY A 291 -9.05 -6.29 -23.66
CA GLY A 291 -10.31 -6.46 -24.39
C GLY A 291 -10.08 -6.48 -25.90
N ASN A 292 -11.05 -5.99 -26.66
CA ASN A 292 -10.98 -5.92 -28.13
C ASN A 292 -10.99 -4.44 -28.57
N ALA A 293 -9.89 -3.76 -28.30
CA ALA A 293 -9.68 -2.40 -28.79
C ALA A 293 -8.99 -2.44 -30.16
N ASP A 294 -9.46 -1.62 -31.09
CA ASP A 294 -8.87 -1.49 -32.45
C ASP A 294 -8.82 -2.79 -33.26
N GLY A 295 -9.72 -3.74 -32.98
CA GLY A 295 -9.75 -5.04 -33.69
C GLY A 295 -8.65 -6.02 -33.24
N ASN A 296 -7.89 -5.69 -32.21
CA ASN A 296 -6.88 -6.57 -31.63
C ASN A 296 -7.31 -7.01 -30.22
N VAL A 297 -7.40 -8.31 -30.03
CA VAL A 297 -7.67 -8.91 -28.70
C VAL A 297 -6.40 -8.85 -27.87
N ARG A 298 -6.52 -8.32 -26.64
CA ARG A 298 -5.42 -8.24 -25.68
C ARG A 298 -5.87 -8.73 -24.33
N MET A 299 -5.07 -9.62 -23.74
CA MET A 299 -5.22 -10.14 -22.39
C MET A 299 -3.85 -10.20 -21.74
N MET A 300 -3.73 -9.72 -20.50
CA MET A 300 -2.48 -9.79 -19.71
C MET A 300 -2.65 -10.77 -18.56
N LEU A 301 -1.61 -11.56 -18.30
CA LEU A 301 -1.63 -12.59 -17.26
C LEU A 301 -1.76 -11.99 -15.85
N THR A 302 -1.14 -10.84 -15.60
CA THR A 302 -1.06 -10.24 -14.25
C THR A 302 -2.44 -9.95 -13.67
N SER A 303 -3.37 -9.42 -14.47
CA SER A 303 -4.74 -9.14 -14.05
C SER A 303 -5.51 -10.41 -13.68
N GLN A 304 -5.33 -11.49 -14.45
CA GLN A 304 -5.99 -12.75 -14.18
C GLN A 304 -5.46 -13.38 -12.88
N VAL A 305 -4.14 -13.41 -12.69
CA VAL A 305 -3.53 -13.91 -11.45
C VAL A 305 -4.06 -13.19 -10.21
N PHE A 306 -4.07 -11.87 -10.21
CA PHE A 306 -4.49 -11.11 -9.03
C PHE A 306 -6.01 -11.08 -8.83
N SER A 307 -6.82 -11.14 -9.90
CA SER A 307 -8.28 -11.26 -9.75
C SER A 307 -8.67 -12.61 -9.13
N ILE A 308 -7.98 -13.69 -9.49
CA ILE A 308 -8.18 -15.02 -8.91
C ILE A 308 -7.67 -15.03 -7.45
N MET A 309 -6.44 -14.58 -7.21
CA MET A 309 -5.82 -14.57 -5.87
C MET A 309 -6.64 -13.78 -4.84
N SER A 310 -7.22 -12.67 -5.26
CA SER A 310 -8.03 -11.81 -4.38
C SER A 310 -9.46 -12.30 -4.17
N GLY A 311 -9.91 -13.32 -4.91
CA GLY A 311 -11.30 -13.80 -4.90
C GLY A 311 -12.27 -12.81 -5.57
N ILE A 312 -11.79 -11.91 -6.44
CA ILE A 312 -12.62 -11.07 -7.29
C ILE A 312 -13.25 -11.93 -8.39
N ALA A 313 -12.43 -12.72 -9.10
CA ALA A 313 -12.94 -13.73 -10.00
C ALA A 313 -13.67 -14.81 -9.21
N ASP A 314 -14.90 -15.12 -9.59
CA ASP A 314 -15.63 -16.26 -9.06
C ASP A 314 -15.19 -17.57 -9.75
N GLU A 315 -15.77 -18.70 -9.32
CA GLU A 315 -15.41 -20.02 -9.87
C GLU A 315 -15.69 -20.12 -11.37
N GLN A 316 -16.79 -19.56 -11.86
CA GLN A 316 -17.15 -19.59 -13.28
C GLN A 316 -16.20 -18.72 -14.11
N GLN A 317 -15.88 -17.54 -13.61
CA GLN A 317 -14.94 -16.62 -14.25
C GLN A 317 -13.50 -17.15 -14.28
N THR A 318 -13.11 -17.92 -13.26
CA THR A 318 -11.78 -18.56 -13.20
C THR A 318 -11.62 -19.70 -14.22
N MET A 319 -12.73 -20.30 -14.64
CA MET A 319 -12.75 -21.42 -15.61
C MET A 319 -12.82 -20.96 -17.06
N GLN A 320 -13.07 -19.71 -17.32
CA GLN A 320 -13.01 -19.10 -18.66
C GLN A 320 -11.59 -18.66 -19.01
#